data_954548d2280055671c6d5559cc3f6255
#
_entry.id   954548d2280055671c6d5559cc3f6255
#
_cell.length_a   1.000
_cell.length_b   1.000
_cell.length_c   1.000
_cell.angle_alpha   90.00
_cell.angle_beta   90.00
_cell.angle_gamma   90.00
#
_symmetry.space_group_name_H-M   'P 1'
#
loop_
_entity.id
_entity.type
_entity.pdbx_description
1 polymer ?
#
loop_
_entity_poly.entity_id
_entity_poly.type
_entity_poly.pdbx_seq_one_letter_code
_entity_poly.pdbx_strand_id
1 'polypeptide(L)'
;KDSSWLPEARGRAVKIVAQLLPGLPADPALGYRIVFMERPFEEVLPSQRKMLGRLGEQGAELPDEKLRDVFAEQVRRVRRILAARRIPTLAVAYRDCVADPAAVAARVNAFLGGQLDEAAMAVAVDPALHRNRADGEPLPAMPA
;
A
#
# COMPACT_ATOMS: atom_id res chain seq x y z
N LYS A 1 -5.96 8.55 17.41
CA LYS A 1 -4.56 8.15 17.11
C LYS A 1 -3.77 9.45 16.93
N ASP A 2 -2.57 9.49 17.53
CA ASP A 2 -1.72 10.67 17.46
C ASP A 2 -1.20 10.86 16.02
N SER A 3 -1.44 12.03 15.44
CA SER A 3 -0.97 12.46 14.12
C SER A 3 -0.11 13.72 14.17
N SER A 4 0.30 14.14 15.37
CA SER A 4 1.09 15.36 15.62
C SER A 4 2.45 15.37 14.90
N TRP A 5 3.00 14.21 14.59
CA TRP A 5 4.26 14.00 13.88
C TRP A 5 4.20 14.29 12.37
N LEU A 6 3.00 14.34 11.77
CA LEU A 6 2.84 14.48 10.31
C LEU A 6 3.49 15.75 9.72
N PRO A 7 3.42 16.93 10.35
CA PRO A 7 4.11 18.11 9.86
C PRO A 7 5.63 17.94 9.76
N GLU A 8 6.23 17.16 10.68
CA GLU A 8 7.66 16.86 10.70
C GLU A 8 8.07 15.87 9.60
N ALA A 9 7.11 15.11 9.08
CA ALA A 9 7.31 14.17 7.99
C ALA A 9 7.26 14.82 6.59
N ARG A 10 7.07 16.12 6.50
CA ARG A 10 7.04 16.83 5.23
C ARG A 10 8.33 16.61 4.43
N GLY A 11 8.19 16.28 3.12
CA GLY A 11 9.32 15.96 2.26
C GLY A 11 9.93 14.58 2.51
N ARG A 12 9.27 13.72 3.31
CA ARG A 12 9.72 12.36 3.60
C ARG A 12 8.69 11.33 3.15
N ALA A 13 9.16 10.12 2.84
CA ALA A 13 8.31 8.96 2.65
C ALA A 13 8.04 8.28 3.99
N VAL A 14 6.77 7.99 4.28
CA VAL A 14 6.32 7.30 5.49
C VAL A 14 5.48 6.10 5.12
N LYS A 15 5.80 4.93 5.67
CA LYS A 15 5.00 3.72 5.50
C LYS A 15 3.83 3.72 6.48
N ILE A 16 2.61 3.65 5.93
CA ILE A 16 1.38 3.58 6.72
C ILE A 16 0.54 2.39 6.24
N VAL A 17 -0.02 1.61 7.16
CA VAL A 17 -0.96 0.55 6.80
C VAL A 17 -2.27 1.17 6.31
N ALA A 18 -2.86 0.58 5.26
CA ALA A 18 -4.00 1.16 4.55
C ALA A 18 -5.19 1.50 5.48
N GLN A 19 -5.44 0.67 6.49
CA GLN A 19 -6.52 0.87 7.47
C GLN A 19 -6.40 2.16 8.29
N LEU A 20 -5.23 2.77 8.35
CA LEU A 20 -4.99 4.04 9.06
C LEU A 20 -5.18 5.26 8.18
N LEU A 21 -5.18 5.13 6.86
CA LEU A 21 -5.32 6.24 5.92
C LEU A 21 -6.60 7.08 6.12
N PRO A 22 -7.77 6.50 6.48
CA PRO A 22 -8.95 7.30 6.80
C PRO A 22 -8.75 8.28 7.96
N GLY A 23 -7.82 8.00 8.85
CA GLY A 23 -7.49 8.83 10.01
C GLY A 23 -6.50 9.97 9.72
N LEU A 24 -6.01 10.11 8.49
CA LEU A 24 -5.17 11.25 8.12
C LEU A 24 -5.94 12.57 8.30
N PRO A 25 -5.32 13.62 8.89
CA PRO A 25 -5.93 14.93 8.95
C PRO A 25 -6.35 15.44 7.56
N ALA A 26 -7.47 16.14 7.49
CA ALA A 26 -7.96 16.74 6.25
C ALA A 26 -7.33 18.13 5.98
N ASP A 27 -6.10 18.34 6.39
CA ASP A 27 -5.38 19.59 6.19
C ASP A 27 -4.71 19.63 4.81
N PRO A 28 -5.17 20.49 3.89
CA PRO A 28 -4.57 20.63 2.56
C PRO A 28 -3.10 21.07 2.59
N ALA A 29 -2.68 21.76 3.64
CA ALA A 29 -1.30 22.23 3.79
C ALA A 29 -0.29 21.07 3.94
N LEU A 30 -0.75 19.88 4.34
CA LEU A 30 0.10 18.70 4.45
C LEU A 30 0.47 18.08 3.09
N GLY A 31 -0.31 18.36 2.03
CA GLY A 31 0.05 18.04 0.65
C GLY A 31 0.36 16.56 0.39
N TYR A 32 -0.50 15.66 0.88
CA TYR A 32 -0.29 14.21 0.74
C TYR A 32 -0.19 13.78 -0.72
N ARG A 33 0.73 12.86 -0.98
CA ARG A 33 0.76 12.02 -2.19
C ARG A 33 0.90 10.58 -1.73
N ILE A 34 0.00 9.70 -2.15
CA ILE A 34 -0.04 8.32 -1.70
C ILE A 34 0.38 7.38 -2.82
N VAL A 35 1.44 6.61 -2.59
CA VAL A 35 1.75 5.43 -3.40
C VAL A 35 1.09 4.25 -2.71
N PHE A 36 -0.01 3.76 -3.30
CA PHE A 36 -0.81 2.68 -2.75
C PHE A 36 -0.33 1.34 -3.29
N MET A 37 0.39 0.59 -2.45
CA MET A 37 0.91 -0.72 -2.83
C MET A 37 -0.20 -1.76 -2.80
N GLU A 38 -0.40 -2.45 -3.92
CA GLU A 38 -1.42 -3.48 -4.09
C GLU A 38 -0.78 -4.86 -4.06
N ARG A 39 -1.37 -5.77 -3.27
CA ARG A 39 -1.01 -7.18 -3.26
C ARG A 39 -2.27 -8.04 -3.26
N PRO A 40 -2.28 -9.18 -3.95
CA PRO A 40 -3.36 -10.16 -3.84
C PRO A 40 -3.56 -10.60 -2.40
N PHE A 41 -4.82 -10.87 -2.02
CA PHE A 41 -5.15 -11.29 -0.65
C PHE A 41 -4.40 -12.58 -0.27
N GLU A 42 -4.24 -13.49 -1.21
CA GLU A 42 -3.55 -14.77 -1.07
C GLU A 42 -2.08 -14.60 -0.63
N GLU A 43 -1.45 -13.50 -1.04
CA GLU A 43 -0.09 -13.16 -0.60
C GLU A 43 -0.07 -12.45 0.76
N VAL A 44 -1.15 -11.73 1.09
CA VAL A 44 -1.26 -10.98 2.34
C VAL A 44 -1.61 -11.88 3.51
N LEU A 45 -2.53 -12.84 3.32
CA LEU A 45 -3.07 -13.69 4.37
C LEU A 45 -2.01 -14.50 5.13
N PRO A 46 -1.07 -15.21 4.49
CA PRO A 46 -0.03 -15.96 5.19
C PRO A 46 0.87 -15.07 6.05
N SER A 47 1.16 -13.85 5.55
CA SER A 47 1.96 -12.86 6.26
C SER A 47 1.23 -12.34 7.51
N GLN A 48 -0.07 -12.09 7.40
CA GLN A 48 -0.90 -11.65 8.53
C GLN A 48 -1.01 -12.74 9.59
N ARG A 49 -1.27 -13.98 9.22
CA ARG A 49 -1.32 -15.13 10.15
C ARG A 49 -0.01 -15.31 10.90
N LYS A 50 1.13 -15.22 10.19
CA LYS A 50 2.46 -15.31 10.81
C LYS A 50 2.71 -14.20 11.82
N MET A 51 2.24 -12.98 11.52
CA MET A 51 2.35 -11.83 12.44
C MET A 51 1.49 -12.04 13.68
N LEU A 52 0.22 -12.43 13.53
CA LEU A 52 -0.68 -12.70 14.65
C LEU A 52 -0.17 -13.82 15.55
N GLY A 53 0.35 -14.90 14.96
CA GLY A 53 0.97 -16.00 15.72
C GLY A 53 2.19 -15.56 16.54
N ARG A 54 2.99 -14.61 16.05
CA ARG A 54 4.14 -14.06 16.80
C ARG A 54 3.72 -13.15 17.96
N LEU A 55 2.56 -12.50 17.84
CA LEU A 55 2.02 -11.62 18.88
C LEU A 55 1.22 -12.40 19.94
N GLY A 56 1.08 -13.72 19.77
CA GLY A 56 0.26 -14.55 20.67
C GLY A 56 -1.24 -14.26 20.57
N GLU A 57 -1.66 -13.45 19.60
CA GLU A 57 -3.05 -13.19 19.32
C GLU A 57 -3.60 -14.33 18.45
N GLN A 58 -4.63 -15.01 18.94
CA GLN A 58 -5.43 -15.91 18.10
C GLN A 58 -6.10 -15.02 17.04
N GLY A 59 -5.63 -15.13 15.80
CA GLY A 59 -6.32 -14.50 14.68
C GLY A 59 -7.76 -14.99 14.66
N ALA A 60 -8.72 -14.12 14.36
CA ALA A 60 -10.10 -14.52 14.23
C ALA A 60 -10.18 -15.78 13.36
N GLU A 61 -10.80 -16.84 13.87
CA GLU A 61 -11.01 -18.13 13.20
C GLU A 61 -12.04 -18.00 12.05
N LEU A 62 -11.91 -16.94 11.25
CA LEU A 62 -12.76 -16.72 10.10
C LEU A 62 -12.23 -17.54 8.90
N PRO A 63 -13.13 -18.17 8.14
CA PRO A 63 -12.78 -18.78 6.87
C PRO A 63 -12.07 -17.80 5.94
N ASP A 64 -11.13 -18.28 5.14
CA ASP A 64 -10.33 -17.45 4.22
C ASP A 64 -11.19 -16.61 3.27
N GLU A 65 -12.31 -17.16 2.82
CA GLU A 65 -13.28 -16.46 1.98
C GLU A 65 -13.86 -15.21 2.67
N LYS A 66 -14.28 -15.35 3.92
CA LYS A 66 -14.79 -14.21 4.71
C LYS A 66 -13.71 -13.17 5.00
N LEU A 67 -12.48 -13.62 5.26
CA LEU A 67 -11.34 -12.72 5.44
C LEU A 67 -11.02 -11.95 4.15
N ARG A 68 -11.12 -12.62 2.99
CA ARG A 68 -10.97 -11.99 1.68
C ARG A 68 -12.00 -10.89 1.46
N ASP A 69 -13.27 -11.17 1.73
CA ASP A 69 -14.36 -10.21 1.57
C ASP A 69 -14.18 -8.98 2.46
N VAL A 70 -13.84 -9.21 3.73
CA VAL A 70 -13.56 -8.13 4.69
C VAL A 70 -12.38 -7.28 4.22
N PHE A 71 -11.29 -7.92 3.78
CA PHE A 71 -10.11 -7.22 3.26
C PHE A 71 -10.44 -6.40 2.01
N ALA A 72 -11.15 -7.00 1.06
CA ALA A 72 -11.56 -6.32 -0.16
C ALA A 72 -12.46 -5.11 0.13
N GLU A 73 -13.42 -5.24 1.05
CA GLU A 73 -14.27 -4.11 1.46
C GLU A 73 -13.48 -3.02 2.17
N GLN A 74 -12.52 -3.36 3.02
CA GLN A 74 -11.64 -2.38 3.66
C GLN A 74 -10.84 -1.60 2.62
N VAL A 75 -10.26 -2.26 1.63
CA VAL A 75 -9.50 -1.62 0.55
C VAL A 75 -10.42 -0.71 -0.26
N ARG A 76 -11.62 -1.17 -0.65
CA ARG A 76 -12.62 -0.35 -1.36
C ARG A 76 -13.01 0.90 -0.57
N ARG A 77 -13.24 0.74 0.74
CA ARG A 77 -13.57 1.87 1.64
C ARG A 77 -12.44 2.91 1.69
N VAL A 78 -11.21 2.46 1.86
CA VAL A 78 -10.03 3.36 1.87
C VAL A 78 -9.96 4.14 0.57
N ARG A 79 -10.04 3.46 -0.58
CA ARG A 79 -9.99 4.11 -1.90
C ARG A 79 -11.09 5.14 -2.08
N ARG A 80 -12.34 4.83 -1.69
CA ARG A 80 -13.45 5.80 -1.72
C ARG A 80 -13.17 7.05 -0.89
N ILE A 81 -12.57 6.88 0.30
CA ILE A 81 -12.23 8.01 1.17
C ILE A 81 -11.13 8.86 0.54
N LEU A 82 -10.07 8.26 -0.02
CA LEU A 82 -8.99 8.99 -0.68
C LEU A 82 -9.51 9.78 -1.88
N ALA A 83 -10.35 9.16 -2.71
CA ALA A 83 -10.98 9.82 -3.84
C ALA A 83 -11.90 10.98 -3.42
N ALA A 84 -12.77 10.76 -2.42
CA ALA A 84 -13.66 11.80 -1.90
C ALA A 84 -12.89 13.00 -1.32
N ARG A 85 -11.73 12.75 -0.73
CA ARG A 85 -10.83 13.80 -0.22
C ARG A 85 -9.92 14.39 -1.29
N ARG A 86 -10.00 13.92 -2.53
CA ARG A 86 -9.13 14.32 -3.66
C ARG A 86 -7.64 14.21 -3.34
N ILE A 87 -7.25 13.19 -2.57
CA ILE A 87 -5.85 12.95 -2.27
C ILE A 87 -5.19 12.25 -3.47
N PRO A 88 -4.17 12.84 -4.10
CA PRO A 88 -3.46 12.21 -5.21
C PRO A 88 -2.93 10.83 -4.80
N THR A 89 -3.34 9.80 -5.54
CA THR A 89 -3.00 8.41 -5.21
C THR A 89 -2.56 7.67 -6.47
N LEU A 90 -1.36 7.08 -6.44
CA LEU A 90 -0.84 6.18 -7.46
C LEU A 90 -0.95 4.75 -6.97
N ALA A 91 -1.72 3.92 -7.65
CA ALA A 91 -1.75 2.48 -7.40
C ALA A 91 -0.54 1.79 -8.07
N VAL A 92 0.14 0.94 -7.31
CA VAL A 92 1.31 0.18 -7.76
C VAL A 92 1.15 -1.27 -7.32
N ALA A 93 1.11 -2.20 -8.26
CA ALA A 93 1.09 -3.61 -7.94
C ALA A 93 2.48 -4.07 -7.47
N TYR A 94 2.54 -4.77 -6.36
CA TYR A 94 3.80 -5.25 -5.80
C TYR A 94 4.56 -6.17 -6.77
N ARG A 95 3.83 -7.00 -7.52
CA ARG A 95 4.41 -7.87 -8.55
C ARG A 95 5.12 -7.08 -9.65
N ASP A 96 4.57 -5.91 -10.04
CA ASP A 96 5.16 -5.06 -11.07
C ASP A 96 6.47 -4.44 -10.56
N CYS A 97 6.53 -4.06 -9.27
CA CYS A 97 7.78 -3.60 -8.64
C CYS A 97 8.90 -4.65 -8.73
N VAL A 98 8.54 -5.94 -8.58
CA VAL A 98 9.52 -7.03 -8.61
C VAL A 98 9.88 -7.41 -10.04
N ALA A 99 8.91 -7.35 -10.98
CA ALA A 99 9.11 -7.74 -12.38
C ALA A 99 9.89 -6.68 -13.17
N ASP A 100 9.56 -5.40 -12.99
CA ASP A 100 10.20 -4.26 -13.66
C ASP A 100 10.36 -3.08 -12.69
N PRO A 101 11.36 -3.15 -11.79
CA PRO A 101 11.60 -2.08 -10.82
C PRO A 101 11.90 -0.73 -11.48
N ALA A 102 12.56 -0.71 -12.65
CA ALA A 102 12.91 0.52 -13.34
C ALA A 102 11.67 1.26 -13.85
N ALA A 103 10.75 0.55 -14.53
CA ALA A 103 9.50 1.15 -14.99
C ALA A 103 8.64 1.66 -13.85
N VAL A 104 8.59 0.93 -12.72
CA VAL A 104 7.84 1.37 -11.54
C VAL A 104 8.51 2.58 -10.88
N ALA A 105 9.85 2.62 -10.78
CA ALA A 105 10.59 3.75 -10.25
C ALA A 105 10.30 5.03 -11.07
N ALA A 106 10.32 4.95 -12.41
CA ALA A 106 10.00 6.07 -13.28
C ALA A 106 8.56 6.59 -13.07
N ARG A 107 7.57 5.69 -12.97
CA ARG A 107 6.16 6.06 -12.69
C ARG A 107 6.01 6.76 -11.35
N VAL A 108 6.63 6.21 -10.30
CA VAL A 108 6.58 6.78 -8.95
C VAL A 108 7.29 8.12 -8.92
N ASN A 109 8.46 8.25 -9.55
CA ASN A 109 9.19 9.50 -9.64
C ASN A 109 8.37 10.58 -10.33
N ALA A 110 7.79 10.30 -11.50
CA ALA A 110 6.92 11.24 -12.21
C ALA A 110 5.73 11.69 -11.34
N PHE A 111 5.07 10.76 -10.64
CA PHE A 111 3.97 11.05 -9.72
C PHE A 111 4.39 11.96 -8.55
N LEU A 112 5.61 11.80 -8.04
CA LEU A 112 6.14 12.58 -6.93
C LEU A 112 6.79 13.91 -7.34
N GLY A 113 6.92 14.21 -8.64
CA GLY A 113 7.43 15.48 -9.15
C GLY A 113 8.73 15.40 -9.94
N GLY A 114 9.22 14.18 -10.21
CA GLY A 114 10.33 13.95 -11.17
C GLY A 114 11.73 14.28 -10.64
N GLN A 115 11.93 14.34 -9.32
CA GLN A 115 13.21 14.77 -8.73
C GLN A 115 13.95 13.67 -7.95
N LEU A 116 13.51 12.42 -8.08
CA LEU A 116 14.11 11.30 -7.38
C LEU A 116 15.10 10.55 -8.26
N ASP A 117 16.05 9.87 -7.64
CA ASP A 117 17.00 8.98 -8.30
C ASP A 117 16.32 7.63 -8.63
N GLU A 118 15.86 7.48 -9.87
CA GLU A 118 15.17 6.27 -10.35
C GLU A 118 16.07 5.04 -10.31
N ALA A 119 17.37 5.20 -10.57
CA ALA A 119 18.31 4.08 -10.51
C ALA A 119 18.47 3.57 -9.09
N ALA A 120 18.63 4.47 -8.11
CA ALA A 120 18.69 4.11 -6.70
C ALA A 120 17.38 3.47 -6.23
N MET A 121 16.21 3.97 -6.70
CA MET A 121 14.91 3.39 -6.37
C MET A 121 14.76 1.96 -6.91
N ALA A 122 15.20 1.72 -8.15
CA ALA A 122 15.12 0.41 -8.77
C ALA A 122 16.03 -0.61 -8.07
N VAL A 123 17.25 -0.23 -7.71
CA VAL A 123 18.20 -1.10 -6.98
C VAL A 123 17.72 -1.44 -5.57
N ALA A 124 16.89 -0.59 -4.95
CA ALA A 124 16.34 -0.86 -3.62
C ALA A 124 15.31 -2.01 -3.61
N VAL A 125 14.83 -2.45 -4.77
CA VAL A 125 13.90 -3.57 -4.87
C VAL A 125 14.67 -4.88 -4.79
N ASP A 126 14.43 -5.64 -3.72
CA ASP A 126 15.01 -6.97 -3.54
C ASP A 126 13.98 -8.06 -3.85
N PRO A 127 14.11 -8.79 -4.98
CA PRO A 127 13.19 -9.86 -5.35
C PRO A 127 13.14 -11.02 -4.33
N ALA A 128 14.18 -11.22 -3.53
CA ALA A 128 14.23 -12.26 -2.50
C ALA A 128 13.23 -12.00 -1.35
N LEU A 129 12.77 -10.76 -1.19
CA LEU A 129 11.74 -10.41 -0.21
C LEU A 129 10.33 -10.79 -0.66
N HIS A 130 10.12 -11.18 -1.92
CA HIS A 130 8.85 -11.70 -2.43
C HIS A 130 8.66 -13.17 -2.05
N ARG A 131 8.37 -13.43 -0.78
CA ARG A 131 8.33 -14.78 -0.19
C ARG A 131 7.00 -15.51 -0.39
N ASN A 132 5.90 -14.78 -0.53
CA ASN A 132 4.55 -15.34 -0.73
C ASN A 132 4.08 -14.92 -2.13
N ARG A 133 4.13 -15.86 -3.07
CA ARG A 133 3.66 -15.67 -4.45
C ARG A 133 2.30 -16.32 -4.59
N ALA A 134 1.33 -15.58 -5.10
CA ALA A 134 0.06 -16.14 -5.53
C ALA A 134 0.06 -16.28 -7.05
N ASP A 135 -0.21 -17.48 -7.53
CA ASP A 135 -0.52 -17.74 -8.93
C ASP A 135 -1.98 -17.31 -9.17
N GLY A 136 -2.27 -16.04 -9.18
CA GLY A 136 -3.64 -15.54 -9.17
C GLY A 136 -3.82 -14.15 -9.78
N GLU A 137 -5.02 -13.96 -10.28
CA GLU A 137 -5.60 -12.88 -11.06
C GLU A 137 -5.41 -11.47 -10.45
N PRO A 138 -5.19 -10.42 -11.26
CA PRO A 138 -5.01 -9.06 -10.76
C PRO A 138 -6.29 -8.51 -10.12
N LEU A 139 -6.12 -7.73 -9.05
CA LEU A 139 -7.20 -6.94 -8.48
C LEU A 139 -7.82 -6.02 -9.57
N PRO A 140 -9.16 -5.84 -9.58
CA PRO A 140 -9.82 -4.99 -10.56
C PRO A 140 -9.25 -3.57 -10.55
N ALA A 141 -9.04 -3.03 -11.75
CA ALA A 141 -8.49 -1.69 -11.94
C ALA A 141 -9.29 -0.62 -11.18
N MET A 142 -8.58 0.40 -10.70
CA MET A 142 -9.21 1.60 -10.12
C MET A 142 -10.06 2.30 -11.19
N PRO A 143 -11.29 2.75 -10.88
CA PRO A 143 -11.97 3.72 -11.72
C PRO A 143 -11.16 5.02 -11.77
N ALA A 144 -11.08 5.59 -12.97
CA ALA A 144 -10.43 6.86 -13.26
C ALA A 144 -11.06 8.02 -12.47
#